data_834db1e932b6bb78a6bbcb1ddf642764
#
_entry.id   834db1e932b6bb78a6bbcb1ddf642764
#
_cell.length_a   1.000
_cell.length_b   1.000
_cell.length_c   1.000
_cell.angle_alpha   90.00
_cell.angle_beta   90.00
_cell.angle_gamma   90.00
#
_symmetry.space_group_name_H-M   'P 1'
#
loop_
_entity.id
_entity.type
_entity.pdbx_description
1 polymer ?
#
loop_
_entity_poly.entity_id
_entity_poly.type
_entity_poly.pdbx_seq_one_letter_code
_entity_poly.pdbx_strand_id
1 'polypeptide(L)'
;MCGIAGIINNNDLKISLDNTAQKMGSHISYRGPDDNGVFYSKKLGVAITHRRLSILDLSTSGKQPMVSSSGRFTISFNGEIYNHFDLKKELNALNKKINWKSTSDTEVLLNMIENFGVLETLNK
;
A
#
# COMPACT_ATOMS: atom_id res chain seq x y z
N MET A 1 -5.23 -1.37 -14.77
CA MET A 1 -5.49 -1.63 -13.33
C MET A 1 -4.27 -2.28 -12.72
N CYS A 2 -3.91 -1.89 -11.50
CA CYS A 2 -2.78 -2.46 -10.77
C CYS A 2 -2.90 -3.98 -10.54
N GLY A 3 -1.80 -4.62 -10.19
CA GLY A 3 -1.77 -6.03 -9.82
C GLY A 3 -1.24 -6.20 -8.41
N ILE A 4 -1.88 -7.05 -7.62
CA ILE A 4 -1.46 -7.39 -6.27
C ILE A 4 -1.34 -8.90 -6.15
N ALA A 5 -0.27 -9.37 -5.55
CA ALA A 5 -0.12 -10.75 -5.14
C ALA A 5 0.59 -10.82 -3.79
N GLY A 6 0.34 -11.86 -3.04
CA GLY A 6 0.96 -12.01 -1.73
C GLY A 6 0.98 -13.46 -1.26
N ILE A 7 1.79 -13.70 -0.25
CA ILE A 7 1.93 -14.99 0.39
C ILE A 7 1.99 -14.82 1.90
N ILE A 8 1.30 -15.71 2.60
CA ILE A 8 1.40 -15.88 4.05
C ILE A 8 2.01 -17.25 4.29
N ASN A 9 3.12 -17.28 5.00
CA ASN A 9 3.83 -18.52 5.34
C ASN A 9 4.01 -18.61 6.86
N ASN A 10 3.34 -19.55 7.47
CA ASN A 10 3.41 -19.81 8.92
C ASN A 10 4.69 -20.57 9.34
N ASN A 11 5.81 -20.35 8.64
CA ASN A 11 7.12 -21.01 8.85
C ASN A 11 7.18 -22.50 8.48
N ASP A 12 6.14 -23.05 7.88
CA ASP A 12 6.11 -24.47 7.46
C ASP A 12 6.90 -24.73 6.17
N LEU A 13 7.10 -23.68 5.37
CA LEU A 13 7.81 -23.78 4.10
C LEU A 13 9.17 -23.06 4.20
N LYS A 14 10.23 -23.74 3.84
CA LYS A 14 11.58 -23.16 3.67
C LYS A 14 11.66 -22.37 2.36
N ILE A 15 10.90 -21.26 2.26
CA ILE A 15 10.90 -20.39 1.09
C ILE A 15 11.49 -19.01 1.40
N SER A 16 12.09 -18.40 0.41
CA SER A 16 12.46 -17.00 0.47
C SER A 16 11.23 -16.14 0.15
N LEU A 17 10.67 -15.49 1.17
CA LEU A 17 9.48 -14.63 1.02
C LEU A 17 9.71 -13.53 -0.02
N ASP A 18 10.86 -12.86 0.02
CA ASP A 18 11.22 -11.81 -0.91
C ASP A 18 11.28 -12.33 -2.36
N ASN A 19 12.08 -13.38 -2.61
CA ASN A 19 12.19 -13.96 -3.95
C ASN A 19 10.85 -14.48 -4.48
N THR A 20 10.02 -15.06 -3.61
CA THR A 20 8.70 -15.55 -3.99
C THR A 20 7.79 -14.40 -4.40
N ALA A 21 7.75 -13.33 -3.61
CA ALA A 21 6.96 -12.14 -3.94
C ALA A 21 7.43 -11.47 -5.25
N GLN A 22 8.74 -11.38 -5.47
CA GLN A 22 9.29 -10.85 -6.74
C GLN A 22 8.87 -11.70 -7.94
N LYS A 23 8.95 -13.02 -7.85
CA LYS A 23 8.48 -13.93 -8.90
C LYS A 23 6.97 -13.78 -9.14
N MET A 24 6.16 -13.74 -8.09
CA MET A 24 4.72 -13.50 -8.22
C MET A 24 4.44 -12.17 -8.93
N GLY A 25 5.15 -11.12 -8.55
CA GLY A 25 5.06 -9.80 -9.21
C GLY A 25 5.44 -9.83 -10.68
N SER A 26 6.46 -10.59 -11.08
CA SER A 26 6.86 -10.69 -12.48
C SER A 26 5.78 -11.35 -13.34
N HIS A 27 5.05 -12.34 -12.80
CA HIS A 27 3.97 -13.02 -13.52
C HIS A 27 2.74 -12.13 -13.76
N ILE A 28 2.54 -11.09 -12.94
CA ILE A 28 1.43 -10.14 -13.09
C ILE A 28 1.90 -8.76 -13.61
N SER A 29 3.07 -8.68 -14.23
CA SER A 29 3.66 -7.43 -14.71
C SER A 29 2.79 -6.70 -15.74
N TYR A 30 2.03 -7.43 -16.55
CA TYR A 30 1.09 -6.87 -17.51
C TYR A 30 -0.06 -6.04 -16.88
N ARG A 31 -0.33 -6.24 -15.57
CA ARG A 31 -1.37 -5.50 -14.84
C ARG A 31 -0.95 -4.07 -14.52
N GLY A 32 0.34 -3.85 -14.30
CA GLY A 32 0.89 -2.56 -13.93
C GLY A 32 2.36 -2.47 -14.35
N PRO A 33 2.62 -1.95 -15.56
CA PRO A 33 3.96 -1.92 -16.12
C PRO A 33 4.83 -0.78 -15.57
N ASP A 34 4.22 0.27 -14.96
CA ASP A 34 4.90 1.53 -14.68
C ASP A 34 5.83 1.45 -13.46
N ASP A 35 5.44 0.69 -12.44
CA ASP A 35 6.27 0.51 -11.25
C ASP A 35 6.01 -0.85 -10.58
N ASN A 36 6.93 -1.26 -9.72
CA ASN A 36 6.77 -2.45 -8.91
C ASN A 36 7.33 -2.23 -7.51
N GLY A 37 6.74 -2.92 -6.55
CA GLY A 37 7.24 -2.92 -5.19
C GLY A 37 6.98 -4.25 -4.49
N VAL A 38 7.84 -4.54 -3.53
CA VAL A 38 7.74 -5.70 -2.66
C VAL A 38 7.89 -5.25 -1.22
N PHE A 39 7.03 -5.74 -0.37
CA PHE A 39 7.17 -5.71 1.08
C PHE A 39 7.23 -7.14 1.59
N TYR A 40 8.11 -7.41 2.54
CA TYR A 40 8.11 -8.68 3.25
C TYR A 40 8.48 -8.52 4.72
N SER A 41 7.95 -9.40 5.54
CA SER A 41 8.27 -9.50 6.96
C SER A 41 8.47 -10.96 7.35
N LYS A 42 9.70 -11.33 7.65
CA LYS A 42 10.00 -12.67 8.16
C LYS A 42 9.29 -12.94 9.49
N LYS A 43 9.20 -11.91 10.35
CA LYS A 43 8.54 -12.04 11.66
C LYS A 43 7.06 -12.40 11.53
N LEU A 44 6.37 -11.81 10.54
CA LEU A 44 4.95 -12.04 10.29
C LEU A 44 4.71 -13.19 9.30
N GLY A 45 5.75 -13.71 8.67
CA GLY A 45 5.61 -14.71 7.61
C GLY A 45 4.86 -14.19 6.38
N VAL A 46 4.94 -12.89 6.06
CA VAL A 46 4.15 -12.28 4.99
C VAL A 46 5.06 -11.65 3.95
N ALA A 47 4.70 -11.81 2.67
CA ALA A 47 5.21 -10.96 1.61
C ALA A 47 4.11 -10.55 0.65
N ILE A 48 4.19 -9.30 0.17
CA ILE A 48 3.23 -8.68 -0.76
C ILE A 48 4.02 -8.03 -1.89
N THR A 49 3.56 -8.22 -3.12
CA THR A 49 4.05 -7.50 -4.28
C THR A 49 2.94 -6.68 -4.90
N HIS A 50 3.29 -5.50 -5.41
CA HIS A 50 2.41 -4.60 -6.12
C HIS A 50 2.98 -4.25 -7.48
N ARG A 51 2.15 -4.33 -8.51
CA ARG A 51 2.43 -3.82 -9.85
C ARG A 51 1.55 -2.62 -10.11
N ARG A 52 2.16 -1.49 -10.39
CA ARG A 52 1.46 -0.21 -10.48
C ARG A 52 1.19 0.18 -11.93
N LEU A 53 -0.05 0.56 -12.19
CA LEU A 53 -0.44 1.40 -13.31
C LEU A 53 -0.68 2.80 -12.72
N SER A 54 0.18 3.76 -13.07
CA SER A 54 0.17 5.11 -12.50
C SER A 54 -0.91 5.96 -13.17
N ILE A 55 -1.89 6.43 -12.40
CA ILE A 55 -3.02 7.24 -12.89
C ILE A 55 -3.02 8.61 -12.21
N LEU A 56 -3.14 8.66 -10.88
CA LEU A 56 -3.26 9.92 -10.12
C LEU A 56 -1.90 10.54 -9.78
N ASP A 57 -0.94 9.74 -9.37
CA ASP A 57 0.40 10.19 -8.99
C ASP A 57 1.42 9.49 -9.88
N LEU A 58 2.09 10.23 -10.75
CA LEU A 58 3.11 9.68 -11.66
C LEU A 58 4.50 9.61 -11.01
N SER A 59 4.64 10.11 -9.79
CA SER A 59 5.91 10.09 -9.05
C SER A 59 6.20 8.73 -8.42
N THR A 60 7.44 8.52 -8.05
CA THR A 60 7.87 7.35 -7.28
C THR A 60 7.32 7.34 -5.84
N SER A 61 6.81 8.48 -5.35
CA SER A 61 6.24 8.59 -4.01
C SER A 61 4.90 7.86 -3.84
N GLY A 62 4.18 7.60 -4.95
CA GLY A 62 2.99 6.77 -4.98
C GLY A 62 3.25 5.26 -5.04
N LYS A 63 4.51 4.83 -4.88
CA LYS A 63 4.89 3.41 -4.93
C LYS A 63 4.23 2.60 -3.83
N GLN A 64 3.83 1.38 -4.18
CA GLN A 64 3.23 0.42 -3.26
C GLN A 64 3.99 -0.92 -3.28
N PRO A 65 3.95 -1.74 -2.21
CA PRO A 65 3.23 -1.51 -0.96
C PRO A 65 3.73 -0.27 -0.21
N MET A 66 2.80 0.51 0.37
CA MET A 66 3.10 1.73 1.10
C MET A 66 3.04 1.47 2.61
N VAL A 67 4.05 1.98 3.34
CA VAL A 67 4.14 1.80 4.79
C VAL A 67 3.75 3.11 5.48
N SER A 68 2.92 3.01 6.52
CA SER A 68 2.50 4.18 7.31
C SER A 68 3.68 4.83 8.05
N SER A 69 3.50 6.07 8.47
CA SER A 69 4.57 6.86 9.12
C SER A 69 5.04 6.23 10.43
N SER A 70 4.16 5.55 11.16
CA SER A 70 4.50 4.80 12.37
C SER A 70 5.14 3.42 12.09
N GLY A 71 5.12 2.95 10.84
CA GLY A 71 5.49 1.58 10.46
C GLY A 71 4.50 0.51 10.89
N ARG A 72 3.35 0.91 11.47
CA ARG A 72 2.34 -0.02 12.02
C ARG A 72 1.52 -0.70 10.93
N PHE A 73 1.27 -0.01 9.83
CA PHE A 73 0.46 -0.51 8.73
C PHE A 73 1.25 -0.55 7.43
N THR A 74 0.96 -1.55 6.64
CA THR A 74 1.42 -1.64 5.24
C THR A 74 0.21 -1.90 4.36
N ILE A 75 0.04 -1.10 3.32
CA ILE A 75 -1.07 -1.22 2.38
C ILE A 75 -0.59 -1.54 0.98
N SER A 76 -1.33 -2.43 0.32
CA SER A 76 -1.30 -2.63 -1.13
C SER A 76 -2.73 -2.52 -1.61
N PHE A 77 -3.02 -1.53 -2.44
CA PHE A 77 -4.37 -1.13 -2.82
C PHE A 77 -4.51 -1.06 -4.33
N ASN A 78 -5.56 -1.66 -4.84
CA ASN A 78 -5.96 -1.54 -6.23
C ASN A 78 -7.41 -1.07 -6.28
N GLY A 79 -7.59 0.23 -6.31
CA GLY A 79 -8.87 0.92 -6.29
C GLY A 79 -8.66 2.42 -6.41
N GLU A 80 -9.71 3.17 -6.19
CA GLU A 80 -9.72 4.62 -6.20
C GLU A 80 -10.62 5.13 -5.08
N ILE A 81 -10.14 6.11 -4.31
CA ILE A 81 -10.88 6.75 -3.22
C ILE A 81 -11.40 8.09 -3.74
N TYR A 82 -12.63 8.11 -4.18
CA TYR A 82 -13.22 9.29 -4.84
C TYR A 82 -13.30 10.52 -3.94
N ASN A 83 -13.54 10.35 -2.66
CA ASN A 83 -13.62 11.42 -1.67
C ASN A 83 -12.28 11.72 -0.97
N HIS A 84 -11.15 11.28 -1.51
CA HIS A 84 -9.84 11.42 -0.86
C HIS A 84 -9.46 12.88 -0.53
N PHE A 85 -9.93 13.86 -1.31
CA PHE A 85 -9.69 15.28 -1.00
C PHE A 85 -10.38 15.73 0.29
N ASP A 86 -11.59 15.25 0.56
CA ASP A 86 -12.33 15.60 1.78
C ASP A 86 -11.75 14.88 2.99
N LEU A 87 -11.38 13.60 2.83
CA LEU A 87 -10.65 12.83 3.85
C LEU A 87 -9.29 13.48 4.19
N LYS A 88 -8.59 14.01 3.19
CA LYS A 88 -7.33 14.75 3.40
C LYS A 88 -7.54 16.04 4.18
N LYS A 89 -8.63 16.78 3.92
CA LYS A 89 -8.99 17.97 4.71
C LYS A 89 -9.29 17.60 6.16
N GLU A 90 -10.03 16.51 6.39
CA GLU A 90 -10.32 16.00 7.73
C GLU A 90 -9.02 15.66 8.48
N LEU A 91 -8.10 14.95 7.84
CA LEU A 91 -6.79 14.62 8.40
C LEU A 91 -5.97 15.87 8.76
N ASN A 92 -5.96 16.87 7.89
CA ASN A 92 -5.25 18.13 8.11
C ASN A 92 -5.86 18.97 9.25
N ALA A 93 -7.15 18.79 9.53
CA ALA A 93 -7.84 19.43 10.66
C ALA A 93 -7.48 18.77 12.02
N LEU A 94 -6.96 17.55 12.00
CA LEU A 94 -6.36 16.97 13.21
C LEU A 94 -5.10 17.78 13.56
N ASN A 95 -4.96 18.23 14.80
CA ASN A 95 -3.79 19.00 15.27
C ASN A 95 -2.46 18.19 15.21
N LYS A 96 -2.34 17.30 14.24
CA LYS A 96 -1.17 16.46 13.97
C LYS A 96 -0.56 16.87 12.64
N LYS A 97 0.73 17.17 12.63
CA LYS A 97 1.45 17.46 11.39
C LYS A 97 1.67 16.16 10.59
N ILE A 98 0.86 15.96 9.55
CA ILE A 98 1.06 14.86 8.60
C ILE A 98 2.07 15.33 7.53
N ASN A 99 3.13 14.57 7.37
CA ASN A 99 4.13 14.80 6.33
C ASN A 99 3.75 14.04 5.06
N TRP A 100 2.96 14.67 4.20
CA TRP A 100 2.54 14.12 2.92
C TRP A 100 3.75 13.93 2.00
N LYS A 101 3.90 12.74 1.44
CA LYS A 101 5.01 12.37 0.52
C LYS A 101 4.54 12.31 -0.93
N SER A 102 3.24 12.09 -1.14
CA SER A 102 2.64 11.90 -2.46
C SER A 102 1.32 12.65 -2.60
N THR A 103 0.77 12.62 -3.79
CA THR A 103 -0.60 13.08 -4.09
C THR A 103 -1.57 11.90 -4.22
N SER A 104 -1.12 10.69 -3.91
CA SER A 104 -1.90 9.47 -4.04
C SER A 104 -3.05 9.41 -3.02
N ASP A 105 -4.21 8.97 -3.49
CA ASP A 105 -5.36 8.62 -2.65
C ASP A 105 -5.03 7.49 -1.66
N THR A 106 -4.15 6.58 -2.05
CA THR A 106 -3.65 5.50 -1.19
C THR A 106 -2.94 6.02 0.06
N GLU A 107 -2.17 7.11 -0.05
CA GLU A 107 -1.54 7.73 1.11
C GLU A 107 -2.58 8.34 2.05
N VAL A 108 -3.64 8.93 1.49
CA VAL A 108 -4.76 9.44 2.29
C VAL A 108 -5.45 8.29 3.03
N LEU A 109 -5.78 7.20 2.33
CA LEU A 109 -6.38 6.00 2.92
C LEU A 109 -5.51 5.44 4.06
N LEU A 110 -4.22 5.33 3.84
CA LEU A 110 -3.28 4.81 4.84
C LEU A 110 -3.22 5.70 6.09
N ASN A 111 -3.22 7.03 5.92
CA ASN A 111 -3.26 7.97 7.04
C ASN A 111 -4.61 7.95 7.76
N MET A 112 -5.72 7.76 7.06
CA MET A 112 -7.04 7.55 7.68
C MET A 112 -7.02 6.31 8.57
N ILE A 113 -6.55 5.17 8.06
CA ILE A 113 -6.43 3.93 8.83
C ILE A 113 -5.53 4.10 10.05
N GLU A 114 -4.42 4.83 9.91
CA GLU A 114 -3.49 5.07 11.01
C GLU A 114 -4.10 5.90 12.15
N ASN A 115 -4.96 6.86 11.83
CA ASN A 115 -5.55 7.76 12.82
C ASN A 115 -6.89 7.29 13.37
N PHE A 116 -7.72 6.62 12.57
CA PHE A 116 -9.09 6.23 12.95
C PHE A 116 -9.29 4.71 13.03
N GLY A 117 -8.36 3.93 12.48
CA GLY A 117 -8.53 2.48 12.35
C GLY A 117 -9.28 2.08 11.08
N VAL A 118 -9.23 0.77 10.75
CA VAL A 118 -9.77 0.25 9.48
C VAL A 118 -11.29 0.44 9.39
N LEU A 119 -12.03 -0.01 10.41
CA LEU A 119 -13.50 -0.01 10.36
C LEU A 119 -14.09 1.39 10.25
N GLU A 120 -13.57 2.35 11.00
CA GLU A 120 -14.05 3.72 10.97
C GLU A 120 -13.71 4.39 9.63
N THR A 121 -12.52 4.11 9.09
CA THR A 121 -12.12 4.63 7.79
C THR A 121 -13.02 4.13 6.67
N LEU A 122 -13.45 2.87 6.69
CA LEU A 122 -14.31 2.29 5.66
C LEU A 122 -15.76 2.81 5.70
N ASN A 123 -16.16 3.47 6.77
CA ASN A 123 -17.48 4.09 6.93
C ASN A 123 -17.52 5.57 6.50
N LYS A 124 -16.42 6.10 6.01
CA LYS A 124 -16.27 7.49 5.56
C LYS A 124 -16.17 7.58 4.04
#